data_4f49f6c715e8c60daf1d91fa1ca97eba
#
_entry.id   4f49f6c715e8c60daf1d91fa1ca97eba
#
_cell.length_a   1.000
_cell.length_b   1.000
_cell.length_c   1.000
_cell.angle_alpha   90.00
_cell.angle_beta   90.00
_cell.angle_gamma   90.00
#
_symmetry.space_group_name_H-M   'P 1'
#
loop_
_entity.id
_entity.type
_entity.pdbx_description
1 polymer ?
#
loop_
_entity_poly.entity_id
_entity_poly.type
_entity_poly.pdbx_seq_one_letter_code
_entity_poly.pdbx_strand_id
1 'polypeptide(L)'
;MSGQTESLMILIAGPYRSGTGDVPSKLVANVQAMEEYALPLFRAGHVPIVGEWLALPLVELAGSTQIGDAAFNEIFHPIADRLLARCDAVLRIGGASQGADQMVASARQYGLQVFTQLQEIPGCAGIVEPID
;
A
#
# COMPACT_ATOMS: atom_id res chain seq x y z
N MET A 1 -7.42 -1.47 27.16
CA MET A 1 -6.42 -1.75 28.17
C MET A 1 -5.37 -0.67 28.19
N SER A 2 -5.00 -0.26 29.38
CA SER A 2 -4.01 0.80 29.53
C SER A 2 -2.71 0.40 28.85
N GLY A 3 -2.14 1.28 28.04
CA GLY A 3 -0.88 1.06 27.32
C GLY A 3 -1.00 0.29 26.03
N GLN A 4 -2.18 -0.21 25.70
CA GLN A 4 -2.35 -0.88 24.42
C GLN A 4 -2.55 0.14 23.30
N THR A 5 -1.86 -0.08 22.20
CA THR A 5 -2.06 0.69 21.00
C THR A 5 -3.35 0.26 20.32
N GLU A 6 -4.16 1.21 19.89
CA GLU A 6 -5.33 0.91 19.10
C GLU A 6 -4.90 0.28 17.78
N SER A 7 -5.58 -0.80 17.37
CA SER A 7 -5.30 -1.47 16.11
C SER A 7 -5.80 -0.63 14.95
N LEU A 8 -4.92 -0.30 14.03
CA LEU A 8 -5.26 0.47 12.84
C LEU A 8 -5.20 -0.44 11.62
N MET A 9 -6.12 -0.23 10.67
CA MET A 9 -5.99 -0.81 9.36
C MET A 9 -5.19 0.17 8.49
N ILE A 10 -4.02 -0.25 8.03
CA ILE A 10 -3.06 0.63 7.37
C ILE A 10 -2.80 0.13 5.97
N LEU A 11 -3.12 0.97 4.98
CA LEU A 11 -2.78 0.68 3.59
C LEU A 11 -1.34 1.10 3.35
N ILE A 12 -0.54 0.18 2.83
CA ILE A 12 0.84 0.46 2.45
C ILE A 12 0.83 0.91 0.99
N ALA A 13 1.19 2.17 0.75
CA ALA A 13 1.18 2.78 -0.58
C ALA A 13 2.61 3.04 -1.04
N GLY A 14 3.00 2.44 -2.14
CA GLY A 14 4.33 2.61 -2.71
C GLY A 14 4.32 2.39 -4.21
N PRO A 15 5.49 2.51 -4.86
CA PRO A 15 5.58 2.31 -6.29
C PRO A 15 5.19 0.89 -6.69
N TYR A 16 4.40 0.77 -7.77
CA TYR A 16 4.14 -0.49 -8.42
C TYR A 16 4.74 -0.48 -9.84
N ARG A 17 4.24 0.39 -10.73
CA ARG A 17 4.75 0.49 -12.09
C ARG A 17 5.96 1.41 -12.21
N SER A 18 6.09 2.37 -11.33
CA SER A 18 7.13 3.41 -11.42
C SER A 18 8.52 2.81 -11.46
N GLY A 19 9.31 3.20 -12.44
CA GLY A 19 10.69 2.76 -12.59
C GLY A 19 10.85 1.33 -13.09
N THR A 20 9.76 0.65 -13.47
CA THR A 20 9.82 -0.77 -13.85
C THR A 20 9.83 -1.02 -15.35
N GLY A 21 9.34 -0.06 -16.16
CA GLY A 21 9.11 -0.32 -17.58
C GLY A 21 8.15 -1.49 -17.82
N ASP A 22 7.32 -1.79 -16.81
CA ASP A 22 6.38 -2.92 -16.81
C ASP A 22 7.06 -4.28 -16.94
N VAL A 23 8.35 -4.37 -16.56
CA VAL A 23 9.09 -5.64 -16.52
C VAL A 23 8.58 -6.48 -15.35
N PRO A 24 8.09 -7.72 -15.58
CA PRO A 24 7.45 -8.52 -14.53
C PRO A 24 8.27 -8.69 -13.26
N SER A 25 9.57 -8.97 -13.37
CA SER A 25 10.42 -9.15 -12.19
C SER A 25 10.53 -7.88 -11.35
N LYS A 26 10.51 -6.71 -12.00
CA LYS A 26 10.57 -5.43 -11.28
C LYS A 26 9.24 -5.09 -10.63
N LEU A 27 8.13 -5.46 -11.26
CA LEU A 27 6.81 -5.29 -10.66
C LEU A 27 6.68 -6.14 -9.39
N VAL A 28 7.12 -7.39 -9.45
CA VAL A 28 7.13 -8.28 -8.28
C VAL A 28 8.01 -7.71 -7.18
N ALA A 29 9.18 -7.19 -7.52
CA ALA A 29 10.09 -6.60 -6.54
C ALA A 29 9.45 -5.40 -5.82
N ASN A 30 8.69 -4.59 -6.55
CA ASN A 30 7.98 -3.45 -5.93
C ASN A 30 6.90 -3.91 -4.95
N VAL A 31 6.15 -4.96 -5.29
CA VAL A 31 5.17 -5.51 -4.35
C VAL A 31 5.88 -6.07 -3.11
N GLN A 32 6.98 -6.80 -3.30
CA GLN A 32 7.75 -7.34 -2.18
C GLN A 32 8.28 -6.25 -1.27
N ALA A 33 8.71 -5.13 -1.83
CA ALA A 33 9.18 -3.99 -1.03
C ALA A 33 8.06 -3.46 -0.12
N MET A 34 6.83 -3.38 -0.62
CA MET A 34 5.69 -2.99 0.20
C MET A 34 5.38 -4.06 1.26
N GLU A 35 5.47 -5.33 0.88
CA GLU A 35 5.20 -6.44 1.80
C GLU A 35 6.16 -6.47 2.98
N GLU A 36 7.39 -6.02 2.80
CA GLU A 36 8.38 -5.97 3.88
C GLU A 36 7.92 -5.09 5.04
N TYR A 37 7.07 -4.11 4.78
CA TYR A 37 6.50 -3.26 5.82
C TYR A 37 5.34 -3.90 6.54
N ALA A 38 4.69 -4.91 5.94
CA ALA A 38 3.50 -5.52 6.51
C ALA A 38 3.77 -6.25 7.81
N LEU A 39 4.87 -7.01 7.89
CA LEU A 39 5.16 -7.79 9.08
C LEU A 39 5.42 -6.95 10.32
N PRO A 40 6.25 -5.88 10.27
CA PRO A 40 6.40 -5.00 11.42
C PRO A 40 5.08 -4.38 11.87
N LEU A 41 4.22 -4.00 10.95
CA LEU A 41 2.91 -3.44 11.28
C LEU A 41 2.03 -4.47 11.99
N PHE A 42 2.01 -5.70 11.48
CA PHE A 42 1.27 -6.78 12.14
C PHE A 42 1.79 -7.01 13.56
N ARG A 43 3.11 -7.06 13.72
CA ARG A 43 3.71 -7.31 15.03
C ARG A 43 3.44 -6.18 16.02
N ALA A 44 3.21 -4.97 15.52
CA ALA A 44 2.83 -3.83 16.35
C ALA A 44 1.34 -3.80 16.68
N GLY A 45 0.56 -4.78 16.21
CA GLY A 45 -0.86 -4.90 16.53
C GLY A 45 -1.80 -4.34 15.49
N HIS A 46 -1.30 -3.95 14.31
CA HIS A 46 -2.12 -3.36 13.26
C HIS A 46 -2.51 -4.38 12.20
N VAL A 47 -3.42 -3.98 11.33
CA VAL A 47 -3.81 -4.76 10.15
C VAL A 47 -3.18 -4.10 8.93
N PRO A 48 -2.07 -4.65 8.42
CA PRO A 48 -1.45 -4.12 7.21
C PRO A 48 -2.16 -4.63 5.97
N ILE A 49 -2.23 -3.80 4.94
CA ILE A 49 -2.77 -4.26 3.67
C ILE A 49 -2.00 -3.61 2.53
N VAL A 50 -1.72 -4.41 1.50
CA VAL A 50 -1.12 -3.97 0.25
C VAL A 50 -2.21 -4.04 -0.81
N GLY A 51 -2.52 -2.92 -1.45
CA GLY A 51 -3.64 -2.86 -2.39
C GLY A 51 -3.50 -3.85 -3.55
N GLU A 52 -2.28 -4.11 -3.98
CA GLU A 52 -1.98 -5.04 -5.05
C GLU A 52 -2.41 -6.48 -4.72
N TRP A 53 -2.50 -6.84 -3.44
CA TRP A 53 -2.99 -8.16 -3.04
C TRP A 53 -4.41 -8.41 -3.51
N LEU A 54 -5.23 -7.36 -3.57
CA LEU A 54 -6.61 -7.44 -4.06
C LEU A 54 -6.69 -7.11 -5.54
N ALA A 55 -5.94 -6.10 -5.96
CA ALA A 55 -6.03 -5.60 -7.32
C ALA A 55 -5.56 -6.61 -8.37
N LEU A 56 -4.41 -7.24 -8.13
CA LEU A 56 -3.80 -8.09 -9.15
C LEU A 56 -4.63 -9.33 -9.47
N PRO A 57 -5.16 -10.08 -8.48
CA PRO A 57 -6.04 -11.19 -8.80
C PRO A 57 -7.30 -10.77 -9.54
N LEU A 58 -7.88 -9.62 -9.19
CA LEU A 58 -9.10 -9.15 -9.84
C LEU A 58 -8.83 -8.73 -11.29
N VAL A 59 -7.69 -8.08 -11.52
CA VAL A 59 -7.26 -7.68 -12.87
C VAL A 59 -7.12 -8.91 -13.76
N GLU A 60 -6.50 -9.96 -13.25
CA GLU A 60 -6.34 -11.21 -13.97
C GLU A 60 -7.69 -11.87 -14.26
N LEU A 61 -8.58 -11.93 -13.28
CA LEU A 61 -9.91 -12.50 -13.45
C LEU A 61 -10.75 -11.72 -14.47
N ALA A 62 -10.52 -10.41 -14.58
CA ALA A 62 -11.21 -9.57 -15.55
C ALA A 62 -10.70 -9.75 -16.98
N GLY A 63 -9.67 -10.59 -17.16
CA GLY A 63 -9.14 -10.89 -18.48
C GLY A 63 -8.10 -9.92 -19.00
N SER A 64 -7.47 -9.14 -18.11
CA SER A 64 -6.39 -8.26 -18.52
C SER A 64 -5.22 -9.07 -19.07
N THR A 65 -4.69 -8.66 -20.21
CA THR A 65 -3.52 -9.30 -20.83
C THR A 65 -2.31 -8.40 -20.85
N GLN A 66 -2.50 -7.12 -20.51
CA GLN A 66 -1.42 -6.15 -20.53
C GLN A 66 -1.71 -5.04 -19.52
N ILE A 67 -0.68 -4.65 -18.77
CA ILE A 67 -0.79 -3.54 -17.83
C ILE A 67 -1.24 -2.28 -18.59
N GLY A 68 -2.24 -1.61 -18.04
CA GLY A 68 -2.79 -0.40 -18.64
C GLY A 68 -3.88 -0.63 -19.67
N ASP A 69 -4.27 -1.89 -19.92
CA ASP A 69 -5.40 -2.15 -20.80
C ASP A 69 -6.72 -1.79 -20.08
N ALA A 70 -7.84 -1.93 -20.80
CA ALA A 70 -9.14 -1.53 -20.27
C ALA A 70 -9.52 -2.28 -18.99
N ALA A 71 -9.26 -3.59 -18.94
CA ALA A 71 -9.57 -4.40 -17.77
C ALA A 71 -8.69 -4.00 -16.57
N PHE A 72 -7.41 -3.73 -16.80
CA PHE A 72 -6.51 -3.24 -15.76
C PHE A 72 -7.01 -1.90 -15.20
N ASN A 73 -7.33 -0.96 -16.07
CA ASN A 73 -7.73 0.38 -15.67
C ASN A 73 -9.09 0.40 -14.97
N GLU A 74 -9.96 -0.54 -15.31
CA GLU A 74 -11.26 -0.68 -14.64
C GLU A 74 -11.09 -0.98 -13.15
N ILE A 75 -10.04 -1.71 -12.78
CA ILE A 75 -9.94 -2.35 -11.48
C ILE A 75 -8.82 -1.74 -10.61
N PHE A 76 -7.64 -1.51 -11.17
CA PHE A 76 -6.43 -1.32 -10.38
C PHE A 76 -6.53 -0.14 -9.41
N HIS A 77 -6.80 1.05 -9.90
CA HIS A 77 -6.94 2.22 -9.04
C HIS A 77 -8.28 2.25 -8.30
N PRO A 78 -9.41 1.90 -8.92
CA PRO A 78 -10.68 1.90 -8.19
C PRO A 78 -10.73 0.96 -6.99
N ILE A 79 -10.15 -0.24 -7.06
CA ILE A 79 -10.15 -1.14 -5.90
C ILE A 79 -9.28 -0.58 -4.77
N ALA A 80 -8.14 0.02 -5.13
CA ALA A 80 -7.27 0.63 -4.14
C ALA A 80 -7.97 1.80 -3.42
N ASP A 81 -8.69 2.63 -4.16
CA ASP A 81 -9.43 3.75 -3.57
C ASP A 81 -10.56 3.26 -2.65
N ARG A 82 -11.31 2.24 -3.08
CA ARG A 82 -12.37 1.65 -2.24
C ARG A 82 -11.81 1.07 -0.97
N LEU A 83 -10.66 0.40 -1.07
CA LEU A 83 -9.99 -0.17 0.09
C LEU A 83 -9.50 0.92 1.03
N LEU A 84 -8.89 1.97 0.48
CA LEU A 84 -8.40 3.08 1.26
C LEU A 84 -9.51 3.72 2.08
N ALA A 85 -10.70 3.87 1.50
CA ALA A 85 -11.85 4.45 2.19
C ALA A 85 -12.26 3.65 3.43
N ARG A 86 -11.84 2.38 3.52
CA ARG A 86 -12.13 1.51 4.67
C ARG A 86 -10.98 1.44 5.67
N CYS A 87 -9.85 2.06 5.35
CA CYS A 87 -8.68 2.04 6.23
C CYS A 87 -8.72 3.18 7.23
N ASP A 88 -7.88 3.06 8.26
CA ASP A 88 -7.68 4.12 9.26
C ASP A 88 -6.52 5.03 8.88
N ALA A 89 -5.59 4.51 8.10
CA ALA A 89 -4.35 5.23 7.80
C ALA A 89 -3.72 4.71 6.51
N VAL A 90 -2.79 5.50 5.98
CA VAL A 90 -1.92 5.10 4.88
C VAL A 90 -0.47 5.29 5.30
N LEU A 91 0.38 4.34 4.91
CA LEU A 91 1.83 4.45 5.04
C LEU A 91 2.42 4.59 3.64
N ARG A 92 3.01 5.74 3.35
CA ARG A 92 3.64 6.02 2.05
C ARG A 92 5.11 5.62 2.12
N ILE A 93 5.51 4.66 1.29
CA ILE A 93 6.89 4.14 1.28
C ILE A 93 7.48 4.22 -0.12
N GLY A 94 8.78 4.06 -0.20
CA GLY A 94 9.49 3.97 -1.47
C GLY A 94 9.71 5.31 -2.15
N GLY A 95 10.17 5.23 -3.38
CA GLY A 95 10.53 6.40 -4.17
C GLY A 95 9.35 7.07 -4.87
N ALA A 96 9.65 7.82 -5.92
CA ALA A 96 8.65 8.58 -6.66
C ALA A 96 7.59 7.64 -7.25
N SER A 97 6.32 7.99 -7.06
CA SER A 97 5.20 7.23 -7.59
C SER A 97 3.98 8.14 -7.63
N GLN A 98 3.48 8.41 -8.84
CA GLN A 98 2.29 9.20 -9.01
C GLN A 98 1.07 8.52 -8.39
N GLY A 99 0.94 7.21 -8.57
CA GLY A 99 -0.17 6.45 -7.99
C GLY A 99 -0.16 6.45 -6.48
N ALA A 100 1.01 6.25 -5.87
CA ALA A 100 1.13 6.28 -4.42
C ALA A 100 0.85 7.68 -3.86
N ASP A 101 1.32 8.72 -4.54
CA ASP A 101 1.04 10.10 -4.13
C ASP A 101 -0.45 10.41 -4.21
N GLN A 102 -1.14 9.87 -5.22
CA GLN A 102 -2.58 10.04 -5.35
C GLN A 102 -3.33 9.36 -4.20
N MET A 103 -2.85 8.18 -3.76
CA MET A 103 -3.41 7.50 -2.60
C MET A 103 -3.31 8.37 -1.34
N VAL A 104 -2.17 9.05 -1.16
CA VAL A 104 -1.99 9.97 -0.03
C VAL A 104 -2.98 11.14 -0.11
N ALA A 105 -3.16 11.70 -1.30
CA ALA A 105 -4.11 12.78 -1.49
C ALA A 105 -5.54 12.34 -1.15
N SER A 106 -5.93 11.15 -1.60
CA SER A 106 -7.25 10.58 -1.28
C SER A 106 -7.40 10.32 0.21
N ALA A 107 -6.34 9.80 0.86
CA ALA A 107 -6.36 9.57 2.30
C ALA A 107 -6.62 10.85 3.08
N ARG A 108 -5.98 11.94 2.65
CA ARG A 108 -6.22 13.24 3.29
C ARG A 108 -7.65 13.72 3.12
N GLN A 109 -8.22 13.51 1.94
CA GLN A 109 -9.61 13.85 1.68
C GLN A 109 -10.56 13.04 2.56
N TYR A 110 -10.23 11.77 2.83
CA TYR A 110 -11.03 10.91 3.69
C TYR A 110 -10.79 11.16 5.19
N GLY A 111 -9.87 12.04 5.53
CA GLY A 111 -9.55 12.32 6.92
C GLY A 111 -8.72 11.25 7.60
N LEU A 112 -8.00 10.43 6.83
CA LEU A 112 -7.17 9.36 7.38
C LEU A 112 -5.82 9.90 7.85
N GLN A 113 -5.19 9.17 8.75
CA GLN A 113 -3.83 9.46 9.15
C GLN A 113 -2.87 9.12 8.00
N VAL A 114 -1.87 9.96 7.79
CA VAL A 114 -0.86 9.75 6.76
C VAL A 114 0.49 9.61 7.44
N PHE A 115 1.13 8.45 7.28
CA PHE A 115 2.47 8.19 7.79
C PHE A 115 3.44 8.10 6.62
N THR A 116 4.62 8.65 6.80
CA THR A 116 5.69 8.61 5.80
C THR A 116 6.89 7.81 6.27
N GLN A 117 6.91 7.43 7.54
CA GLN A 117 7.95 6.59 8.14
C GLN A 117 7.34 5.59 9.08
N LEU A 118 7.89 4.40 9.10
CA LEU A 118 7.42 3.32 9.96
C LEU A 118 7.39 3.75 11.43
N GLN A 119 8.41 4.48 11.86
CA GLN A 119 8.56 4.89 13.26
C GLN A 119 7.47 5.84 13.74
N GLU A 120 6.75 6.49 12.83
CA GLU A 120 5.64 7.37 13.19
C GLU A 120 4.41 6.60 13.67
N ILE A 121 4.34 5.31 13.32
CA ILE A 121 3.15 4.50 13.57
C ILE A 121 3.18 4.00 15.02
N PRO A 122 2.04 4.08 15.74
CA PRO A 122 2.00 3.59 17.12
C PRO A 122 2.49 2.15 17.23
N GLY A 123 3.39 1.90 18.18
CA GLY A 123 3.98 0.58 18.40
C GLY A 123 5.19 0.29 17.52
N CYS A 124 5.56 1.19 16.62
CA CYS A 124 6.68 0.99 15.69
C CYS A 124 7.89 1.88 15.99
N ALA A 125 7.84 2.67 17.06
CA ALA A 125 8.97 3.49 17.45
C ALA A 125 10.19 2.59 17.73
N GLY A 126 11.33 2.91 17.13
CA GLY A 126 12.54 2.12 17.30
C GLY A 126 12.68 0.95 16.33
N ILE A 127 11.69 0.69 15.50
CA ILE A 127 11.81 -0.35 14.47
C ILE A 127 12.61 0.24 13.30
N VAL A 128 13.56 -0.56 12.81
CA VAL A 128 14.39 -0.16 11.67
C VAL A 128 13.59 -0.32 10.39
N GLU A 129 13.64 0.69 9.51
CA GLU A 129 13.00 0.62 8.20
C GLU A 129 13.56 -0.54 7.38
N PRO A 130 12.72 -1.27 6.64
CA PRO A 130 13.21 -2.25 5.68
C PRO A 130 14.13 -1.60 4.65
N ILE A 131 15.14 -2.34 4.23
CA ILE A 131 16.09 -1.88 3.21
C ILE A 131 15.70 -2.55 1.89
N ASP A 132 15.45 -1.73 0.90
CA ASP A 132 15.07 -2.21 -0.43
C ASP A 132 16.29 -2.42 -1.31
#